data_3800feed2a1b756e557848baa1770fbf
#
_entry.id   3800feed2a1b756e557848baa1770fbf
#
_cell.length_a   1.000
_cell.length_b   1.000
_cell.length_c   1.000
_cell.angle_alpha   90.00
_cell.angle_beta   90.00
_cell.angle_gamma   90.00
#
_symmetry.space_group_name_H-M   'P 1'
#
loop_
_entity.id
_entity.type
_entity.pdbx_description
1 polymer ?
#
loop_
_entity_poly.entity_id
_entity_poly.type
_entity_poly.pdbx_seq_one_letter_code
_entity_poly.pdbx_strand_id
1 'polypeptide(L)'
;MKKNKHPFGKILLILTIVFFYLPIIYMIIFSFNDGKSLTKFTGFSLRWYQHMMDSGDMMSALSTTFSVAIIATIISTIIGTITAIGLSKSKKIIRDLMEQVNNLPMMNPEIVTAIGFMLLFITFKIEKGYVTMLLAHIAFCIPYVILSVMPKIRSLDPNIADAAMDLGATPWQALTKAIVPQITPGIISGALIAFTMSIDDFIISYFVTGRGVKNLSIVVYTMSKRVNPSINAVSTLVVVIITIALVIINIAPVVASKRAKKENVGRRKFVYPATAAVCALLAIVVFVNISGNKAASKPFEGQTLHIYNWGEYTGENIINDFQKETGATVVMENFDSNEQMYIKVANGESYDILVPSDYMIQRLIGEGYLQKLDHSKLDCLDKLDDGVKNLAYDPGNEYSIPYFWGTVGIIYDKTKVDIEDLKKEGYNIFLDEKYKGDIYLYDSERDSFMMALKALGYSMNTTNEKEIQEAYDWLLQCVQTMEPEIVTDEIIDNMAQGRKALGLIYSGDATYVMAENENMGYYLPESGTNLWSDAMVIPKNAKNPELAYAFINYASDYDGAYDNSSYIGYTSANKEVMDDLSGVGGDFEGINAYIPRSDNQNDEIFEYNEDTKKIISDLWSRVKIAASNAK
;
A
#
# COMPACT_ATOMS: atom_id res chain seq x y z
N MET A 1 -1.05 56.31 -1.57
CA MET A 1 -0.13 55.31 -2.15
C MET A 1 -0.79 54.62 -3.33
N LYS A 2 -0.35 54.86 -4.56
CA LYS A 2 -0.83 54.14 -5.76
C LYS A 2 -0.38 52.68 -5.66
N LYS A 3 -1.31 51.72 -5.55
CA LYS A 3 -1.03 50.31 -5.68
C LYS A 3 -0.46 50.04 -7.09
N ASN A 4 0.86 49.92 -7.22
CA ASN A 4 1.49 49.39 -8.41
C ASN A 4 0.96 47.95 -8.62
N LYS A 5 0.05 47.81 -9.58
CA LYS A 5 -0.42 46.49 -10.03
C LYS A 5 0.67 45.91 -10.92
N HIS A 6 1.60 45.15 -10.37
CA HIS A 6 2.54 44.39 -11.18
C HIS A 6 1.79 43.16 -11.74
N PRO A 7 1.40 43.14 -13.03
CA PRO A 7 0.65 42.04 -13.63
C PRO A 7 1.47 40.76 -13.62
N PHE A 8 2.79 40.85 -13.76
CA PHE A 8 3.72 39.71 -13.72
C PHE A 8 3.65 38.96 -12.40
N GLY A 9 3.64 39.63 -11.26
CA GLY A 9 3.52 38.94 -9.95
C GLY A 9 2.19 38.21 -9.76
N LYS A 10 1.09 38.73 -10.37
CA LYS A 10 -0.21 38.02 -10.33
C LYS A 10 -0.20 36.78 -11.24
N ILE A 11 0.39 36.88 -12.42
CA ILE A 11 0.52 35.75 -13.36
C ILE A 11 1.37 34.67 -12.74
N LEU A 12 2.52 35.02 -12.16
CA LEU A 12 3.38 34.07 -11.47
C LEU A 12 2.67 33.37 -10.32
N LEU A 13 1.93 34.12 -9.48
CA LEU A 13 1.13 33.55 -8.39
C LEU A 13 0.07 32.57 -8.91
N ILE A 14 -0.65 32.93 -9.99
CA ILE A 14 -1.66 32.05 -10.58
C ILE A 14 -1.01 30.77 -11.13
N LEU A 15 0.11 30.90 -11.86
CA LEU A 15 0.85 29.75 -12.39
C LEU A 15 1.32 28.83 -11.26
N THR A 16 1.86 29.39 -10.18
CA THR A 16 2.28 28.63 -9.00
C THR A 16 1.10 27.88 -8.37
N ILE A 17 -0.04 28.55 -8.20
CA ILE A 17 -1.25 27.91 -7.65
C ILE A 17 -1.71 26.79 -8.58
N VAL A 18 -1.82 27.05 -9.88
CA VAL A 18 -2.23 26.03 -10.86
C VAL A 18 -1.28 24.84 -10.83
N PHE A 19 0.03 25.07 -10.80
CA PHE A 19 1.03 24.00 -10.74
C PHE A 19 0.86 23.09 -9.51
N PHE A 20 0.64 23.66 -8.32
CA PHE A 20 0.45 22.88 -7.10
C PHE A 20 -0.90 22.15 -7.04
N TYR A 21 -1.96 22.74 -7.59
CA TYR A 21 -3.30 22.16 -7.51
C TYR A 21 -3.66 21.29 -8.72
N LEU A 22 -2.89 21.33 -9.81
CA LEU A 22 -3.16 20.55 -11.01
C LEU A 22 -3.19 19.03 -10.74
N PRO A 23 -2.25 18.42 -9.99
CA PRO A 23 -2.32 16.99 -9.66
C PRO A 23 -3.57 16.64 -8.85
N ILE A 24 -3.97 17.51 -7.92
CA ILE A 24 -5.17 17.31 -7.09
C ILE A 24 -6.44 17.38 -7.96
N ILE A 25 -6.51 18.33 -8.88
CA ILE A 25 -7.64 18.47 -9.81
C ILE A 25 -7.70 17.24 -10.73
N TYR A 26 -6.55 16.78 -11.23
CA TYR A 26 -6.46 15.56 -12.03
C TYR A 26 -7.02 14.35 -11.28
N MET A 27 -6.55 14.11 -10.07
CA MET A 27 -7.02 13.04 -9.20
C MET A 27 -8.54 13.14 -8.95
N ILE A 28 -9.08 14.34 -8.68
CA ILE A 28 -10.53 14.55 -8.50
C ILE A 28 -11.30 14.20 -9.77
N ILE A 29 -10.82 14.58 -10.96
CA ILE A 29 -11.49 14.27 -12.23
C ILE A 29 -11.48 12.74 -12.45
N PHE A 30 -10.34 12.08 -12.28
CA PHE A 30 -10.21 10.65 -12.48
C PHE A 30 -10.89 9.79 -11.40
N SER A 31 -11.23 10.36 -10.24
CA SER A 31 -12.07 9.67 -9.25
C SER A 31 -13.50 9.38 -9.76
N PHE A 32 -13.93 10.06 -10.81
CA PHE A 32 -15.22 9.85 -11.48
C PHE A 32 -15.09 9.07 -12.79
N ASN A 33 -13.89 8.55 -13.13
CA ASN A 33 -13.71 7.74 -14.33
C ASN A 33 -14.40 6.38 -14.17
N ASP A 34 -15.07 5.89 -15.22
CA ASP A 34 -15.72 4.58 -15.21
C ASP A 34 -14.72 3.42 -15.36
N GLY A 35 -13.70 3.59 -16.20
CA GLY A 35 -12.68 2.59 -16.44
C GLY A 35 -11.60 2.52 -15.35
N LYS A 36 -10.82 1.44 -15.36
CA LYS A 36 -9.67 1.23 -14.46
C LYS A 36 -8.45 2.10 -14.81
N SER A 37 -8.39 2.64 -16.05
CA SER A 37 -7.25 3.44 -16.51
C SER A 37 -7.11 4.74 -15.73
N LEU A 38 -5.90 5.03 -15.25
CA LEU A 38 -5.56 6.32 -14.62
C LEU A 38 -5.22 7.42 -15.66
N THR A 39 -5.11 7.09 -16.94
CA THR A 39 -4.68 8.01 -18.00
C THR A 39 -5.74 8.28 -19.05
N LYS A 40 -6.67 7.35 -19.26
CA LYS A 40 -7.75 7.44 -20.26
C LYS A 40 -9.10 7.61 -19.55
N PHE A 41 -9.74 8.77 -19.76
CA PHE A 41 -11.08 9.01 -19.22
C PHE A 41 -12.12 8.36 -20.14
N THR A 42 -12.81 7.32 -19.65
CA THR A 42 -13.76 6.50 -20.43
C THR A 42 -15.22 6.93 -20.25
N GLY A 43 -15.55 7.57 -19.13
CA GLY A 43 -16.92 8.02 -18.83
C GLY A 43 -17.06 8.50 -17.40
N PHE A 44 -18.19 9.10 -17.08
CA PHE A 44 -18.49 9.55 -15.71
C PHE A 44 -19.23 8.44 -14.94
N SER A 45 -18.68 8.04 -13.79
CA SER A 45 -19.27 7.04 -12.89
C SER A 45 -18.99 7.36 -11.42
N LEU A 46 -19.80 6.84 -10.51
CA LEU A 46 -19.57 6.83 -9.07
C LEU A 46 -19.11 5.45 -8.56
N ARG A 47 -18.78 4.54 -9.47
CA ARG A 47 -18.42 3.15 -9.17
C ARG A 47 -17.34 3.06 -8.09
N TRP A 48 -16.27 3.83 -8.20
CA TRP A 48 -15.13 3.79 -7.27
C TRP A 48 -15.48 4.32 -5.87
N TYR A 49 -16.46 5.22 -5.77
CA TYR A 49 -16.99 5.65 -4.47
C TYR A 49 -17.85 4.57 -3.81
N GLN A 50 -18.62 3.82 -4.59
CA GLN A 50 -19.38 2.67 -4.10
C GLN A 50 -18.42 1.57 -3.66
N HIS A 51 -17.47 1.20 -4.50
CA HIS A 51 -16.43 0.23 -4.19
C HIS A 51 -15.67 0.58 -2.90
N MET A 52 -15.25 1.85 -2.75
CA MET A 52 -14.60 2.33 -1.52
C MET A 52 -15.50 2.12 -0.28
N MET A 53 -16.79 2.39 -0.39
CA MET A 53 -17.74 2.24 0.75
C MET A 53 -18.01 0.77 1.07
N ASP A 54 -17.98 -0.10 0.08
CA ASP A 54 -18.19 -1.54 0.23
C ASP A 54 -16.92 -2.25 0.73
N SER A 55 -15.75 -1.65 0.52
CA SER A 55 -14.47 -2.17 0.99
C SER A 55 -14.33 -2.01 2.51
N GLY A 56 -14.40 -3.13 3.24
CA GLY A 56 -14.21 -3.18 4.69
C GLY A 56 -12.83 -2.67 5.13
N ASP A 57 -11.79 -2.96 4.37
CA ASP A 57 -10.41 -2.52 4.64
C ASP A 57 -10.28 -1.00 4.53
N MET A 58 -10.83 -0.38 3.49
CA MET A 58 -10.80 1.07 3.33
C MET A 58 -11.58 1.79 4.42
N MET A 59 -12.77 1.31 4.76
CA MET A 59 -13.59 1.89 5.82
C MET A 59 -12.96 1.73 7.20
N SER A 60 -12.33 0.58 7.47
CA SER A 60 -11.54 0.35 8.69
C SER A 60 -10.33 1.27 8.76
N ALA A 61 -9.60 1.43 7.65
CA ALA A 61 -8.45 2.33 7.59
C ALA A 61 -8.85 3.81 7.77
N LEU A 62 -9.95 4.26 7.17
CA LEU A 62 -10.53 5.58 7.40
C LEU A 62 -10.87 5.79 8.89
N SER A 63 -11.57 4.83 9.49
CA SER A 63 -11.93 4.87 10.92
C SER A 63 -10.68 4.93 11.81
N THR A 64 -9.66 4.12 11.53
CA THR A 64 -8.38 4.11 12.22
C THR A 64 -7.67 5.45 12.11
N THR A 65 -7.56 6.00 10.89
CA THR A 65 -6.92 7.29 10.63
C THR A 65 -7.57 8.41 11.44
N PHE A 66 -8.89 8.55 11.33
CA PHE A 66 -9.60 9.63 12.03
C PHE A 66 -9.60 9.43 13.54
N SER A 67 -9.79 8.21 14.04
CA SER A 67 -9.80 7.95 15.49
C SER A 67 -8.43 8.22 16.12
N VAL A 68 -7.35 7.75 15.50
CA VAL A 68 -5.97 8.01 15.95
C VAL A 68 -5.67 9.50 15.88
N ALA A 69 -5.98 10.18 14.77
CA ALA A 69 -5.71 11.60 14.61
C ALA A 69 -6.46 12.46 15.63
N ILE A 70 -7.74 12.18 15.88
CA ILE A 70 -8.55 12.93 16.87
C ILE A 70 -8.02 12.70 18.28
N ILE A 71 -7.82 11.45 18.70
CA ILE A 71 -7.38 11.11 20.05
C ILE A 71 -5.96 11.64 20.29
N ALA A 72 -5.04 11.42 19.33
CA ALA A 72 -3.67 11.93 19.43
C ALA A 72 -3.65 13.45 19.50
N THR A 73 -4.44 14.16 18.69
CA THR A 73 -4.56 15.62 18.73
C THR A 73 -5.04 16.12 20.09
N ILE A 74 -6.09 15.52 20.65
CA ILE A 74 -6.62 15.94 21.96
C ILE A 74 -5.57 15.77 23.04
N ILE A 75 -4.96 14.57 23.12
CA ILE A 75 -4.00 14.24 24.17
C ILE A 75 -2.72 15.08 24.01
N SER A 76 -2.16 15.17 22.79
CA SER A 76 -0.94 15.95 22.54
C SER A 76 -1.17 17.46 22.76
N THR A 77 -2.36 17.98 22.44
CA THR A 77 -2.71 19.39 22.72
C THR A 77 -2.76 19.67 24.21
N ILE A 78 -3.35 18.78 24.99
CA ILE A 78 -3.39 18.93 26.46
C ILE A 78 -1.97 18.88 27.04
N ILE A 79 -1.21 17.81 26.72
CA ILE A 79 0.15 17.62 27.24
C ILE A 79 1.07 18.75 26.78
N GLY A 80 1.07 19.08 25.48
CA GLY A 80 1.92 20.13 24.90
C GLY A 80 1.61 21.52 25.47
N THR A 81 0.32 21.83 25.70
CA THR A 81 -0.08 23.11 26.32
C THR A 81 0.39 23.19 27.77
N ILE A 82 0.17 22.14 28.58
CA ILE A 82 0.63 22.08 29.95
C ILE A 82 2.16 22.20 30.02
N THR A 83 2.86 21.48 29.15
CA THR A 83 4.33 21.54 29.05
C THR A 83 4.81 22.95 28.70
N ALA A 84 4.20 23.60 27.68
CA ALA A 84 4.56 24.96 27.28
C ALA A 84 4.35 25.97 28.44
N ILE A 85 3.24 25.86 29.18
CA ILE A 85 2.98 26.70 30.36
C ILE A 85 4.03 26.45 31.44
N GLY A 86 4.36 25.19 31.73
CA GLY A 86 5.39 24.83 32.73
C GLY A 86 6.78 25.34 32.32
N LEU A 87 7.17 25.17 31.06
CA LEU A 87 8.45 25.68 30.54
C LEU A 87 8.55 27.22 30.61
N SER A 88 7.45 27.93 30.37
CA SER A 88 7.44 29.40 30.44
C SER A 88 7.80 29.94 31.85
N LYS A 89 7.50 29.17 32.87
CA LYS A 89 7.80 29.51 34.28
C LYS A 89 9.14 28.94 34.78
N SER A 90 9.82 28.13 33.97
CA SER A 90 11.11 27.51 34.29
C SER A 90 12.28 28.49 34.16
N LYS A 91 13.41 28.18 34.87
CA LYS A 91 14.65 28.94 34.70
C LYS A 91 15.11 28.93 33.25
N LYS A 92 15.67 30.04 32.78
CA LYS A 92 16.08 30.23 31.36
C LYS A 92 16.88 29.05 30.82
N ILE A 93 17.88 28.55 31.57
CA ILE A 93 18.75 27.45 31.15
C ILE A 93 17.93 26.16 30.91
N ILE A 94 17.01 25.82 31.83
CA ILE A 94 16.17 24.63 31.73
C ILE A 94 15.22 24.77 30.53
N ARG A 95 14.61 25.94 30.37
CA ARG A 95 13.71 26.22 29.27
C ARG A 95 14.42 26.11 27.94
N ASP A 96 15.57 26.77 27.78
CA ASP A 96 16.32 26.77 26.52
C ASP A 96 16.82 25.35 26.18
N LEU A 97 17.26 24.56 27.17
CA LEU A 97 17.63 23.16 27.00
C LEU A 97 16.43 22.31 26.54
N MET A 98 15.28 22.42 27.25
CA MET A 98 14.09 21.64 26.91
C MET A 98 13.50 22.02 25.56
N GLU A 99 13.59 23.28 25.16
CA GLU A 99 13.20 23.68 23.79
C GLU A 99 14.10 23.05 22.73
N GLN A 100 15.42 22.96 22.96
CA GLN A 100 16.33 22.25 22.05
C GLN A 100 15.99 20.74 21.99
N VAL A 101 15.78 20.09 23.12
CA VAL A 101 15.37 18.69 23.19
C VAL A 101 14.03 18.46 22.46
N ASN A 102 13.08 19.38 22.63
CA ASN A 102 11.79 19.34 21.92
C ASN A 102 11.92 19.42 20.40
N ASN A 103 12.94 20.13 19.92
CA ASN A 103 13.16 20.31 18.47
C ASN A 103 13.88 19.11 17.83
N LEU A 104 14.57 18.24 18.62
CA LEU A 104 15.31 17.10 18.10
C LEU A 104 14.44 16.13 17.26
N PRO A 105 13.24 15.70 17.72
CA PRO A 105 12.39 14.81 16.91
C PRO A 105 11.95 15.44 15.60
N MET A 106 11.79 16.76 15.55
CA MET A 106 11.37 17.50 14.35
C MET A 106 12.50 17.66 13.31
N MET A 107 13.76 17.58 13.75
CA MET A 107 14.95 17.68 12.88
C MET A 107 15.41 16.31 12.39
N ASN A 108 15.02 15.24 13.06
CA ASN A 108 15.37 13.89 12.65
C ASN A 108 14.52 13.45 11.44
N PRO A 109 15.11 12.66 10.50
CA PRO A 109 14.30 11.97 9.49
C PRO A 109 13.22 11.12 10.16
N GLU A 110 11.99 11.19 9.65
CA GLU A 110 10.83 10.48 10.23
C GLU A 110 11.06 8.99 10.37
N ILE A 111 11.76 8.37 9.40
CA ILE A 111 12.10 6.94 9.43
C ILE A 111 12.96 6.56 10.64
N VAL A 112 13.89 7.43 11.08
CA VAL A 112 14.73 7.18 12.26
C VAL A 112 13.88 7.20 13.52
N THR A 113 12.95 8.13 13.62
CA THR A 113 11.99 8.22 14.72
C THR A 113 11.06 7.01 14.75
N ALA A 114 10.57 6.58 13.59
CA ALA A 114 9.70 5.41 13.43
C ALA A 114 10.39 4.11 13.88
N ILE A 115 11.64 3.88 13.41
CA ILE A 115 12.45 2.73 13.84
C ILE A 115 12.72 2.80 15.35
N GLY A 116 12.99 3.99 15.89
CA GLY A 116 13.15 4.18 17.33
C GLY A 116 11.93 3.75 18.14
N PHE A 117 10.71 4.14 17.72
CA PHE A 117 9.47 3.68 18.35
C PHE A 117 9.27 2.17 18.20
N MET A 118 9.51 1.64 17.00
CA MET A 118 9.40 0.20 16.76
C MET A 118 10.30 -0.61 17.71
N LEU A 119 11.58 -0.24 17.81
CA LEU A 119 12.54 -0.90 18.72
C LEU A 119 12.15 -0.74 20.18
N LEU A 120 11.62 0.42 20.58
CA LEU A 120 11.11 0.66 21.92
C LEU A 120 9.98 -0.32 22.25
N PHE A 121 8.97 -0.46 21.38
CA PHE A 121 7.85 -1.35 21.61
C PHE A 121 8.28 -2.82 21.65
N ILE A 122 9.19 -3.24 20.77
CA ILE A 122 9.76 -4.59 20.78
C ILE A 122 10.50 -4.86 22.10
N THR A 123 11.33 -3.91 22.56
CA THR A 123 12.12 -4.04 23.80
C THR A 123 11.22 -4.21 25.02
N PHE A 124 10.12 -3.47 25.08
CA PHE A 124 9.13 -3.59 26.16
C PHE A 124 8.11 -4.71 25.93
N LYS A 125 8.25 -5.51 24.85
CA LYS A 125 7.32 -6.59 24.48
C LYS A 125 5.86 -6.11 24.38
N ILE A 126 5.68 -4.87 23.90
CA ILE A 126 4.34 -4.32 23.63
C ILE A 126 3.93 -4.81 22.25
N GLU A 127 2.82 -5.53 22.18
CA GLU A 127 2.26 -6.00 20.93
C GLU A 127 1.88 -4.80 20.06
N LYS A 128 2.38 -4.79 18.81
CA LYS A 128 2.11 -3.72 17.84
C LYS A 128 0.64 -3.74 17.42
N GLY A 129 0.04 -2.56 17.23
CA GLY A 129 -1.35 -2.42 16.84
C GLY A 129 -1.86 -0.99 16.98
N TYR A 130 -3.15 -0.85 17.19
CA TYR A 130 -3.80 0.46 17.35
C TYR A 130 -3.19 1.29 18.49
N VAL A 131 -2.89 0.66 19.64
CA VAL A 131 -2.36 1.37 20.82
C VAL A 131 -0.95 1.90 20.57
N THR A 132 -0.07 1.12 19.95
CA THR A 132 1.30 1.55 19.63
C THR A 132 1.29 2.66 18.58
N MET A 133 0.41 2.58 17.57
CA MET A 133 0.19 3.66 16.61
C MET A 133 -0.27 4.93 17.32
N LEU A 134 -1.28 4.85 18.18
CA LEU A 134 -1.79 5.99 18.94
C LEU A 134 -0.71 6.62 19.83
N LEU A 135 0.06 5.82 20.56
CA LEU A 135 1.14 6.31 21.43
C LEU A 135 2.24 7.02 20.63
N ALA A 136 2.63 6.47 19.50
CA ALA A 136 3.61 7.10 18.63
C ALA A 136 3.10 8.44 18.09
N HIS A 137 1.83 8.50 17.63
CA HIS A 137 1.21 9.73 17.15
C HIS A 137 1.12 10.80 18.24
N ILE A 138 0.75 10.44 19.46
CA ILE A 138 0.78 11.38 20.60
C ILE A 138 2.19 11.92 20.80
N ALA A 139 3.19 11.04 20.84
CA ALA A 139 4.56 11.41 21.15
C ALA A 139 5.16 12.36 20.11
N PHE A 140 4.98 12.10 18.81
CA PHE A 140 5.53 13.00 17.78
C PHE A 140 4.72 14.28 17.59
N CYS A 141 3.43 14.31 17.94
CA CYS A 141 2.60 15.53 17.85
C CYS A 141 2.89 16.56 18.97
N ILE A 142 3.29 16.11 20.17
CA ILE A 142 3.56 16.99 21.31
C ILE A 142 4.53 18.14 20.99
N PRO A 143 5.69 17.92 20.34
CA PRO A 143 6.63 18.98 19.99
C PRO A 143 6.02 20.12 19.18
N TYR A 144 5.18 19.79 18.20
CA TYR A 144 4.53 20.78 17.35
C TYR A 144 3.52 21.65 18.11
N VAL A 145 2.80 21.06 19.08
CA VAL A 145 1.91 21.80 19.95
C VAL A 145 2.71 22.79 20.84
N ILE A 146 3.80 22.33 21.45
CA ILE A 146 4.66 23.18 22.27
C ILE A 146 5.20 24.35 21.44
N LEU A 147 5.69 24.07 20.21
CA LEU A 147 6.20 25.07 19.29
C LEU A 147 5.14 26.13 18.91
N SER A 148 3.88 25.73 18.82
CA SER A 148 2.77 26.64 18.48
C SER A 148 2.28 27.48 19.65
N VAL A 149 2.29 26.91 20.85
CA VAL A 149 1.77 27.55 22.08
C VAL A 149 2.80 28.50 22.70
N MET A 150 4.09 28.12 22.71
CA MET A 150 5.16 28.87 23.39
C MET A 150 5.29 30.33 22.93
N PRO A 151 5.24 30.68 21.63
CA PRO A 151 5.31 32.08 21.19
C PRO A 151 4.14 32.92 21.70
N LYS A 152 2.94 32.31 21.84
CA LYS A 152 1.78 32.99 22.39
C LYS A 152 1.93 33.27 23.89
N ILE A 153 2.50 32.34 24.64
CA ILE A 153 2.81 32.56 26.05
C ILE A 153 3.84 33.68 26.22
N ARG A 154 4.88 33.68 25.39
CA ARG A 154 5.94 34.72 25.42
C ARG A 154 5.43 36.11 25.05
N SER A 155 4.34 36.21 24.31
CA SER A 155 3.73 37.50 23.95
C SER A 155 2.79 38.07 24.98
N LEU A 156 2.51 37.34 26.09
CA LEU A 156 1.69 37.81 27.18
C LEU A 156 2.47 38.78 28.08
N ASP A 157 1.74 39.70 28.73
CA ASP A 157 2.32 40.50 29.80
C ASP A 157 2.72 39.56 30.97
N PRO A 158 3.99 39.59 31.42
CA PRO A 158 4.47 38.76 32.51
C PRO A 158 3.64 38.86 33.82
N ASN A 159 3.04 40.04 34.07
CA ASN A 159 2.32 40.34 35.31
C ASN A 159 0.83 39.96 35.24
N ILE A 160 0.34 39.39 34.12
CA ILE A 160 -1.10 39.13 33.96
C ILE A 160 -1.68 38.15 34.98
N ALA A 161 -0.85 37.18 35.42
CA ALA A 161 -1.24 36.22 36.45
C ALA A 161 -1.34 36.91 37.82
N ASP A 162 -0.34 37.75 38.15
CA ASP A 162 -0.25 38.47 39.43
C ASP A 162 -1.39 39.51 39.52
N ALA A 163 -1.64 40.26 38.47
CA ALA A 163 -2.78 41.17 38.40
C ALA A 163 -4.14 40.46 38.60
N ALA A 164 -4.30 39.24 38.07
CA ALA A 164 -5.52 38.47 38.31
C ALA A 164 -5.63 38.01 39.77
N MET A 165 -4.50 37.63 40.39
CA MET A 165 -4.46 37.25 41.82
C MET A 165 -4.68 38.43 42.76
N ASP A 166 -4.18 39.59 42.42
CA ASP A 166 -4.44 40.85 43.18
C ASP A 166 -5.93 41.22 43.18
N LEU A 167 -6.66 40.81 42.14
CA LEU A 167 -8.12 40.94 42.09
C LEU A 167 -8.87 39.80 42.78
N GLY A 168 -8.17 38.95 43.55
CA GLY A 168 -8.75 37.86 44.35
C GLY A 168 -8.93 36.53 43.59
N ALA A 169 -8.32 36.36 42.43
CA ALA A 169 -8.36 35.08 41.71
C ALA A 169 -7.37 34.08 42.37
N THR A 170 -7.79 32.81 42.48
CA THR A 170 -6.85 31.75 42.84
C THR A 170 -5.88 31.50 41.66
N PRO A 171 -4.68 30.90 41.92
CA PRO A 171 -3.73 30.57 40.85
C PRO A 171 -4.36 29.77 39.71
N TRP A 172 -5.27 28.84 40.02
CA TRP A 172 -6.04 28.09 39.02
C TRP A 172 -7.02 28.96 38.20
N GLN A 173 -7.65 29.93 38.85
CA GLN A 173 -8.52 30.89 38.18
C GLN A 173 -7.72 31.87 37.31
N ALA A 174 -6.56 32.33 37.77
CA ALA A 174 -5.65 33.14 36.96
C ALA A 174 -5.19 32.38 35.71
N LEU A 175 -4.83 31.10 35.83
CA LEU A 175 -4.47 30.25 34.71
C LEU A 175 -5.65 30.08 33.73
N THR A 176 -6.80 29.62 34.22
CA THR A 176 -7.92 29.20 33.35
C THR A 176 -8.74 30.38 32.81
N LYS A 177 -8.83 31.50 33.53
CA LYS A 177 -9.65 32.66 33.16
C LYS A 177 -8.87 33.83 32.56
N ALA A 178 -7.55 33.93 32.85
CA ALA A 178 -6.73 35.03 32.32
C ALA A 178 -5.71 34.53 31.28
N ILE A 179 -4.92 33.48 31.55
CA ILE A 179 -3.84 33.02 30.67
C ILE A 179 -4.40 32.20 29.50
N VAL A 180 -5.09 31.08 29.79
CA VAL A 180 -5.56 30.13 28.78
C VAL A 180 -6.39 30.79 27.68
N PRO A 181 -7.35 31.71 27.96
CA PRO A 181 -8.10 32.40 26.90
C PRO A 181 -7.24 33.23 25.97
N GLN A 182 -6.13 33.76 26.41
CA GLN A 182 -5.24 34.59 25.60
C GLN A 182 -4.29 33.76 24.74
N ILE A 183 -3.89 32.57 25.20
CA ILE A 183 -3.07 31.64 24.41
C ILE A 183 -3.92 30.69 23.54
N THR A 184 -5.24 30.70 23.64
CA THR A 184 -6.16 29.87 22.86
C THR A 184 -5.86 29.87 21.36
N PRO A 185 -5.51 30.99 20.69
CA PRO A 185 -5.13 30.96 19.29
C PRO A 185 -3.90 30.09 18.99
N GLY A 186 -2.94 30.06 19.92
CA GLY A 186 -1.76 29.17 19.84
C GLY A 186 -2.13 27.70 20.07
N ILE A 187 -3.02 27.44 21.03
CA ILE A 187 -3.52 26.08 21.30
C ILE A 187 -4.26 25.52 20.09
N ILE A 188 -5.17 26.31 19.49
CA ILE A 188 -5.91 25.89 18.27
C ILE A 188 -4.93 25.66 17.11
N SER A 189 -3.96 26.55 16.92
CA SER A 189 -2.95 26.37 15.87
C SER A 189 -2.14 25.09 16.08
N GLY A 190 -1.71 24.83 17.31
CA GLY A 190 -1.00 23.60 17.67
C GLY A 190 -1.84 22.33 17.45
N ALA A 191 -3.11 22.37 17.84
CA ALA A 191 -4.05 21.28 17.62
C ALA A 191 -4.26 20.99 16.11
N LEU A 192 -4.39 22.04 15.30
CA LEU A 192 -4.57 21.88 13.84
C LEU A 192 -3.32 21.27 13.18
N ILE A 193 -2.12 21.70 13.61
CA ILE A 193 -0.87 21.13 13.11
C ILE A 193 -0.77 19.66 13.52
N ALA A 194 -1.01 19.33 14.79
CA ALA A 194 -0.98 17.96 15.29
C ALA A 194 -1.98 17.06 14.54
N PHE A 195 -3.18 17.55 14.27
CA PHE A 195 -4.20 16.83 13.51
C PHE A 195 -3.76 16.54 12.07
N THR A 196 -3.22 17.56 11.39
CA THR A 196 -2.74 17.42 10.01
C THR A 196 -1.57 16.43 9.94
N MET A 197 -0.59 16.57 10.83
CA MET A 197 0.56 15.65 10.90
C MET A 197 0.13 14.21 11.17
N SER A 198 -0.86 14.02 12.05
CA SER A 198 -1.35 12.68 12.39
C SER A 198 -2.17 12.01 11.26
N ILE A 199 -2.92 12.76 10.47
CA ILE A 199 -3.68 12.22 9.32
C ILE A 199 -2.75 11.80 8.19
N ASP A 200 -1.72 12.60 7.91
CA ASP A 200 -0.83 12.43 6.75
C ASP A 200 0.31 11.45 7.04
N ASP A 201 0.47 11.01 8.29
CA ASP A 201 1.58 10.14 8.65
C ASP A 201 1.46 8.74 8.02
N PHE A 202 2.47 8.38 7.25
CA PHE A 202 2.68 7.05 6.71
C PHE A 202 3.82 6.32 7.43
N ILE A 203 4.97 6.98 7.56
CA ILE A 203 6.23 6.32 7.95
C ILE A 203 6.14 5.77 9.37
N ILE A 204 5.74 6.62 10.32
CA ILE A 204 5.66 6.19 11.72
C ILE A 204 4.59 5.10 11.85
N SER A 205 3.40 5.32 11.27
CA SER A 205 2.32 4.35 11.27
C SER A 205 2.76 2.99 10.74
N TYR A 206 3.49 2.95 9.61
CA TYR A 206 3.94 1.73 8.96
C TYR A 206 4.85 0.87 9.86
N PHE A 207 5.78 1.49 10.59
CA PHE A 207 6.71 0.78 11.46
C PHE A 207 6.12 0.35 12.81
N VAL A 208 5.14 1.09 13.33
CA VAL A 208 4.59 0.85 14.68
C VAL A 208 3.25 0.13 14.67
N THR A 209 2.62 -0.02 13.50
CA THR A 209 1.36 -0.76 13.36
C THR A 209 1.57 -2.26 13.53
N GLY A 210 0.50 -2.95 13.88
CA GLY A 210 0.45 -4.41 14.03
C GLY A 210 -0.57 -5.03 13.07
N ARG A 211 -0.79 -6.32 13.26
CA ARG A 211 -1.69 -7.12 12.42
C ARG A 211 -3.09 -6.55 12.38
N GLY A 212 -3.64 -6.42 11.19
CA GLY A 212 -5.00 -5.98 10.96
C GLY A 212 -5.31 -4.52 11.30
N VAL A 213 -4.31 -3.71 11.64
CA VAL A 213 -4.48 -2.29 11.90
C VAL A 213 -3.74 -1.50 10.84
N LYS A 214 -4.48 -0.89 9.93
CA LYS A 214 -3.95 -0.04 8.86
C LYS A 214 -4.58 1.35 8.97
N ASN A 215 -3.79 2.40 8.75
CA ASN A 215 -4.33 3.72 8.48
C ASN A 215 -4.49 3.91 6.95
N LEU A 216 -5.15 4.99 6.55
CA LEU A 216 -5.40 5.27 5.15
C LEU A 216 -4.10 5.42 4.33
N SER A 217 -3.08 6.05 4.91
CA SER A 217 -1.79 6.25 4.22
C SER A 217 -1.10 4.92 3.90
N ILE A 218 -1.21 3.92 4.79
CA ILE A 218 -0.71 2.55 4.55
C ILE A 218 -1.51 1.89 3.41
N VAL A 219 -2.85 1.99 3.44
CA VAL A 219 -3.71 1.40 2.39
C VAL A 219 -3.43 2.04 1.03
N VAL A 220 -3.37 3.37 0.96
CA VAL A 220 -3.03 4.09 -0.29
C VAL A 220 -1.65 3.69 -0.80
N TYR A 221 -0.66 3.53 0.07
CA TYR A 221 0.67 3.08 -0.32
C TYR A 221 0.67 1.66 -0.90
N THR A 222 -0.03 0.73 -0.26
CA THR A 222 -0.12 -0.65 -0.77
C THR A 222 -0.85 -0.71 -2.12
N MET A 223 -1.92 0.08 -2.28
CA MET A 223 -2.68 0.17 -3.52
C MET A 223 -1.93 0.91 -4.65
N SER A 224 -0.99 1.81 -4.32
CA SER A 224 -0.24 2.57 -5.33
C SER A 224 0.75 1.73 -6.12
N LYS A 225 1.04 0.51 -5.68
CA LYS A 225 1.91 -0.44 -6.38
C LYS A 225 1.25 -1.03 -7.63
N ARG A 226 -0.08 -1.03 -7.71
CA ARG A 226 -0.87 -1.37 -8.89
C ARG A 226 -1.94 -0.31 -9.14
N VAL A 227 -2.37 -0.22 -10.39
CA VAL A 227 -3.40 0.75 -10.80
C VAL A 227 -4.73 0.41 -10.15
N ASN A 228 -5.06 1.12 -9.08
CA ASN A 228 -6.35 1.02 -8.41
C ASN A 228 -7.04 2.39 -8.37
N PRO A 229 -8.05 2.65 -9.21
CA PRO A 229 -8.74 3.94 -9.27
C PRO A 229 -9.47 4.33 -7.98
N SER A 230 -9.75 3.38 -7.08
CA SER A 230 -10.33 3.67 -5.76
C SER A 230 -9.46 4.62 -4.92
N ILE A 231 -8.13 4.63 -5.17
CA ILE A 231 -7.20 5.61 -4.58
C ILE A 231 -7.66 7.03 -4.87
N ASN A 232 -8.06 7.32 -6.11
CA ASN A 232 -8.53 8.65 -6.50
C ASN A 232 -9.81 9.03 -5.77
N ALA A 233 -10.75 8.09 -5.59
CA ALA A 233 -12.00 8.31 -4.86
C ALA A 233 -11.74 8.59 -3.38
N VAL A 234 -10.91 7.76 -2.71
CA VAL A 234 -10.54 7.92 -1.30
C VAL A 234 -9.80 9.26 -1.08
N SER A 235 -8.78 9.53 -1.89
CA SER A 235 -8.00 10.76 -1.78
C SER A 235 -8.85 12.01 -2.03
N THR A 236 -9.76 11.94 -3.01
CA THR A 236 -10.72 13.03 -3.27
C THR A 236 -11.63 13.28 -2.06
N LEU A 237 -12.16 12.22 -1.45
CA LEU A 237 -13.01 12.33 -0.26
C LEU A 237 -12.26 12.97 0.90
N VAL A 238 -11.02 12.55 1.15
CA VAL A 238 -10.15 13.13 2.20
C VAL A 238 -9.87 14.60 1.94
N VAL A 239 -9.47 14.97 0.71
CA VAL A 239 -9.22 16.36 0.32
C VAL A 239 -10.47 17.22 0.50
N VAL A 240 -11.64 16.72 0.11
CA VAL A 240 -12.92 17.44 0.26
C VAL A 240 -13.26 17.63 1.74
N ILE A 241 -13.14 16.57 2.57
CA ILE A 241 -13.41 16.65 4.01
C ILE A 241 -12.49 17.67 4.69
N ILE A 242 -11.17 17.57 4.43
CA ILE A 242 -10.19 18.50 5.01
C ILE A 242 -10.45 19.94 4.53
N THR A 243 -10.73 20.13 3.24
CA THR A 243 -11.03 21.46 2.69
C THR A 243 -12.28 22.07 3.33
N ILE A 244 -13.35 21.29 3.47
CA ILE A 244 -14.58 21.74 4.15
C ILE A 244 -14.28 22.09 5.60
N ALA A 245 -13.55 21.25 6.33
CA ALA A 245 -13.17 21.51 7.71
C ALA A 245 -12.35 22.81 7.84
N LEU A 246 -11.34 23.01 7.00
CA LEU A 246 -10.53 24.24 6.98
C LEU A 246 -11.34 25.48 6.62
N VAL A 247 -12.23 25.38 5.64
CA VAL A 247 -13.14 26.47 5.26
C VAL A 247 -14.05 26.85 6.43
N ILE A 248 -14.65 25.87 7.11
CA ILE A 248 -15.50 26.13 8.28
C ILE A 248 -14.68 26.77 9.40
N ILE A 249 -13.52 26.23 9.75
CA ILE A 249 -12.67 26.71 10.84
C ILE A 249 -12.20 28.16 10.58
N ASN A 250 -11.83 28.48 9.34
CA ASN A 250 -11.29 29.79 8.99
C ASN A 250 -12.38 30.85 8.69
N ILE A 251 -13.46 30.45 8.02
CA ILE A 251 -14.51 31.39 7.58
C ILE A 251 -15.57 31.60 8.65
N ALA A 252 -15.94 30.59 9.43
CA ALA A 252 -16.96 30.71 10.47
C ALA A 252 -16.65 31.81 11.50
N PRO A 253 -15.41 31.96 12.02
CA PRO A 253 -15.08 33.06 12.94
C PRO A 253 -15.18 34.46 12.28
N VAL A 254 -14.84 34.57 10.98
CA VAL A 254 -14.90 35.82 10.25
C VAL A 254 -16.35 36.23 10.01
N VAL A 255 -17.19 35.28 9.60
CA VAL A 255 -18.64 35.53 9.39
C VAL A 255 -19.32 35.84 10.73
N ALA A 256 -19.00 35.07 11.78
CA ALA A 256 -19.52 35.28 13.12
C ALA A 256 -19.13 36.67 13.68
N SER A 257 -17.89 37.12 13.44
CA SER A 257 -17.45 38.46 13.85
C SER A 257 -18.15 39.57 13.11
N LYS A 258 -18.45 39.41 11.80
CA LYS A 258 -19.23 40.35 11.03
C LYS A 258 -20.69 40.42 11.46
N ARG A 259 -21.33 39.29 11.78
CA ARG A 259 -22.70 39.21 12.33
C ARG A 259 -22.78 39.76 13.77
N ALA A 260 -21.84 39.41 14.64
CA ALA A 260 -21.79 39.93 16.01
C ALA A 260 -21.65 41.47 16.04
N LYS A 261 -20.91 42.04 15.09
CA LYS A 261 -20.76 43.50 14.93
C LYS A 261 -22.05 44.19 14.46
N LYS A 262 -22.93 43.43 13.77
CA LYS A 262 -24.21 43.91 13.24
C LYS A 262 -25.36 43.77 14.26
N GLU A 263 -25.28 42.79 15.16
CA GLU A 263 -26.37 42.40 16.08
C GLU A 263 -26.09 42.70 17.57
N ASN A 264 -24.95 43.30 17.93
CA ASN A 264 -24.53 43.60 19.30
C ASN A 264 -24.53 42.35 20.26
N VAL A 265 -24.37 41.13 19.71
CA VAL A 265 -24.40 39.88 20.45
C VAL A 265 -22.96 39.35 20.64
N GLY A 266 -22.64 38.88 21.83
CA GLY A 266 -21.29 38.43 22.21
C GLY A 266 -20.75 37.31 21.32
N ARG A 267 -19.52 37.45 20.86
CA ARG A 267 -18.75 36.59 19.94
C ARG A 267 -18.75 35.08 20.29
N ARG A 268 -18.99 34.72 21.56
CA ARG A 268 -18.99 33.34 22.07
C ARG A 268 -20.15 32.47 21.58
N LYS A 269 -21.29 33.04 21.20
CA LYS A 269 -22.50 32.26 20.84
C LYS A 269 -22.43 31.57 19.47
N PHE A 270 -21.49 31.92 18.59
CA PHE A 270 -21.45 31.40 17.21
C PHE A 270 -20.22 30.55 16.86
N VAL A 271 -19.11 30.67 17.60
CA VAL A 271 -17.87 29.92 17.29
C VAL A 271 -17.93 28.48 17.82
N TYR A 272 -18.47 28.28 19.01
CA TYR A 272 -18.56 26.95 19.63
C TYR A 272 -19.51 25.97 18.91
N PRO A 273 -20.67 26.39 18.36
CA PRO A 273 -21.52 25.47 17.63
C PRO A 273 -20.93 24.99 16.31
N ALA A 274 -20.12 25.82 15.62
CA ALA A 274 -19.51 25.44 14.34
C ALA A 274 -18.37 24.43 14.52
N THR A 275 -17.53 24.61 15.55
CA THR A 275 -16.50 23.63 15.92
C THR A 275 -17.11 22.32 16.45
N ALA A 276 -18.18 22.42 17.25
CA ALA A 276 -18.93 21.24 17.72
C ALA A 276 -19.60 20.48 16.58
N ALA A 277 -20.10 21.15 15.56
CA ALA A 277 -20.70 20.52 14.37
C ALA A 277 -19.66 19.76 13.53
N VAL A 278 -18.43 20.29 13.40
CA VAL A 278 -17.33 19.59 12.72
C VAL A 278 -16.91 18.36 13.50
N CYS A 279 -16.76 18.49 14.83
CA CYS A 279 -16.47 17.34 15.69
C CYS A 279 -17.61 16.30 15.71
N ALA A 280 -18.86 16.72 15.61
CA ALA A 280 -20.00 15.82 15.53
C ALA A 280 -20.08 15.10 14.16
N LEU A 281 -19.76 15.76 13.06
CA LEU A 281 -19.67 15.14 11.74
C LEU A 281 -18.54 14.09 11.68
N LEU A 282 -17.38 14.41 12.25
CA LEU A 282 -16.27 13.46 12.37
C LEU A 282 -16.62 12.29 13.31
N ALA A 283 -17.36 12.54 14.40
CA ALA A 283 -17.83 11.51 15.32
C ALA A 283 -18.89 10.59 14.67
N ILE A 284 -19.73 11.12 13.77
CA ILE A 284 -20.74 10.31 13.03
C ILE A 284 -20.04 9.33 12.09
N VAL A 285 -18.95 9.73 11.41
CA VAL A 285 -18.17 8.82 10.55
C VAL A 285 -17.56 7.67 11.37
N VAL A 286 -17.15 7.94 12.60
CA VAL A 286 -16.63 6.91 13.54
C VAL A 286 -17.77 6.02 14.09
N PHE A 287 -18.96 6.58 14.33
CA PHE A 287 -20.07 5.87 15.00
C PHE A 287 -20.87 4.96 14.06
N VAL A 288 -20.91 5.26 12.76
CA VAL A 288 -21.65 4.43 11.77
C VAL A 288 -21.02 3.05 11.64
N ASN A 289 -19.72 2.89 11.92
CA ASN A 289 -19.02 1.60 11.89
C ASN A 289 -19.25 0.71 13.13
N ILE A 290 -19.87 1.20 14.22
CA ILE A 290 -20.03 0.44 15.47
C ILE A 290 -21.42 -0.24 15.56
N SER A 291 -22.34 0.12 14.68
CA SER A 291 -23.72 -0.40 14.71
C SER A 291 -23.97 -1.44 13.63
N GLY A 292 -23.26 -2.58 13.69
CA GLY A 292 -23.53 -3.76 12.88
C GLY A 292 -24.82 -4.47 13.35
N ASN A 293 -25.73 -4.74 12.44
CA ASN A 293 -26.99 -5.46 12.64
C ASN A 293 -26.74 -6.88 13.16
N LYS A 294 -27.45 -7.27 14.22
CA LYS A 294 -27.59 -8.67 14.63
C LYS A 294 -28.52 -9.39 13.65
N ALA A 295 -27.95 -10.08 12.68
CA ALA A 295 -28.62 -11.10 11.88
C ALA A 295 -28.33 -12.51 12.43
N ALA A 296 -29.05 -13.54 11.96
CA ALA A 296 -28.89 -14.92 12.41
C ALA A 296 -27.42 -15.38 12.48
N SER A 297 -27.10 -16.22 13.48
CA SER A 297 -25.72 -16.69 13.70
C SER A 297 -25.20 -17.42 12.45
N LYS A 298 -24.11 -16.91 11.89
CA LYS A 298 -23.44 -17.45 10.72
C LYS A 298 -22.38 -18.49 11.14
N PRO A 299 -21.92 -19.37 10.22
CA PRO A 299 -21.07 -20.51 10.58
C PRO A 299 -19.80 -20.13 11.35
N PHE A 300 -19.19 -18.96 11.02
CA PHE A 300 -17.92 -18.52 11.61
C PHE A 300 -18.02 -17.13 12.25
N GLU A 301 -19.23 -16.76 12.72
CA GLU A 301 -19.45 -15.44 13.36
C GLU A 301 -18.52 -15.23 14.56
N GLY A 302 -17.79 -14.12 14.55
CA GLY A 302 -16.84 -13.73 15.59
C GLY A 302 -15.46 -14.38 15.49
N GLN A 303 -15.21 -15.23 14.48
CA GLN A 303 -13.88 -15.74 14.19
C GLN A 303 -13.13 -14.81 13.22
N THR A 304 -11.80 -14.79 13.30
CA THR A 304 -10.95 -13.98 12.43
C THR A 304 -9.99 -14.87 11.66
N LEU A 305 -9.97 -14.73 10.34
CA LEU A 305 -9.06 -15.39 9.42
C LEU A 305 -7.88 -14.45 9.12
N HIS A 306 -6.66 -14.88 9.40
CA HIS A 306 -5.45 -14.14 9.08
C HIS A 306 -4.80 -14.69 7.82
N ILE A 307 -4.81 -13.90 6.75
CA ILE A 307 -4.21 -14.26 5.46
C ILE A 307 -2.96 -13.40 5.24
N TYR A 308 -1.86 -13.98 4.78
CA TYR A 308 -0.66 -13.29 4.37
C TYR A 308 -0.40 -13.56 2.89
N ASN A 309 -0.62 -12.55 2.06
CA ASN A 309 -0.68 -12.64 0.61
C ASN A 309 0.19 -11.56 -0.05
N TRP A 310 0.37 -11.63 -1.34
CA TRP A 310 0.95 -10.56 -2.16
C TRP A 310 0.07 -9.31 -2.12
N GLY A 311 0.66 -8.15 -2.40
CA GLY A 311 -0.10 -6.91 -2.57
C GLY A 311 -0.97 -6.95 -3.84
N GLU A 312 -2.22 -6.47 -3.75
CA GLU A 312 -3.17 -6.42 -4.89
C GLU A 312 -3.31 -7.77 -5.61
N TYR A 313 -3.50 -8.84 -4.87
CA TYR A 313 -3.51 -10.22 -5.38
C TYR A 313 -4.81 -10.96 -5.04
N THR A 314 -5.89 -10.22 -4.83
CA THR A 314 -7.26 -10.71 -4.58
C THR A 314 -8.27 -9.92 -5.39
N GLY A 315 -9.36 -10.58 -5.76
CA GLY A 315 -10.49 -9.95 -6.44
C GLY A 315 -11.14 -8.85 -5.61
N GLU A 316 -11.94 -8.06 -6.29
CA GLU A 316 -12.58 -6.87 -5.73
C GLU A 316 -13.55 -7.22 -4.59
N ASN A 317 -14.29 -8.32 -4.72
CA ASN A 317 -15.43 -8.64 -3.86
C ASN A 317 -15.20 -9.84 -2.93
N ILE A 318 -14.25 -10.71 -3.26
CA ILE A 318 -14.05 -12.02 -2.61
C ILE A 318 -14.00 -11.95 -1.07
N ILE A 319 -13.27 -10.97 -0.52
CA ILE A 319 -13.16 -10.82 0.93
C ILE A 319 -14.49 -10.40 1.55
N ASN A 320 -15.14 -9.39 0.95
CA ASN A 320 -16.38 -8.84 1.45
C ASN A 320 -17.51 -9.88 1.39
N ASP A 321 -17.59 -10.64 0.32
CA ASP A 321 -18.65 -11.61 0.11
C ASP A 321 -18.44 -12.85 0.98
N PHE A 322 -17.20 -13.33 1.13
CA PHE A 322 -16.87 -14.35 2.12
C PHE A 322 -17.25 -13.94 3.56
N GLN A 323 -16.95 -12.70 3.95
CA GLN A 323 -17.33 -12.18 5.27
C GLN A 323 -18.87 -12.06 5.44
N LYS A 324 -19.56 -11.62 4.38
CA LYS A 324 -21.04 -11.55 4.37
C LYS A 324 -21.66 -12.94 4.51
N GLU A 325 -21.11 -13.94 3.83
CA GLU A 325 -21.63 -15.31 3.84
C GLU A 325 -21.34 -16.00 5.16
N THR A 326 -20.11 -15.97 5.62
CA THR A 326 -19.63 -16.75 6.76
C THR A 326 -19.79 -16.08 8.12
N GLY A 327 -19.85 -14.75 8.17
CA GLY A 327 -19.82 -13.95 9.40
C GLY A 327 -18.44 -13.84 10.03
N ALA A 328 -17.41 -14.41 9.41
CA ALA A 328 -16.02 -14.24 9.83
C ALA A 328 -15.51 -12.83 9.51
N THR A 329 -14.44 -12.43 10.19
CA THR A 329 -13.64 -11.26 9.82
C THR A 329 -12.38 -11.74 9.13
N VAL A 330 -12.05 -11.22 7.94
CA VAL A 330 -10.80 -11.50 7.24
C VAL A 330 -9.81 -10.36 7.47
N VAL A 331 -8.63 -10.71 7.96
CA VAL A 331 -7.51 -9.78 8.12
C VAL A 331 -6.42 -10.18 7.13
N MET A 332 -6.25 -9.38 6.09
CA MET A 332 -5.22 -9.60 5.08
C MET A 332 -4.00 -8.72 5.34
N GLU A 333 -2.84 -9.34 5.44
CA GLU A 333 -1.54 -8.69 5.42
C GLU A 333 -0.86 -8.96 4.08
N ASN A 334 0.01 -8.04 3.66
CA ASN A 334 0.71 -8.17 2.39
C ASN A 334 2.22 -8.25 2.59
N PHE A 335 2.87 -9.00 1.71
CA PHE A 335 4.33 -9.07 1.60
C PHE A 335 4.79 -8.68 0.20
N ASP A 336 6.02 -8.21 0.12
CA ASP A 336 6.65 -7.77 -1.13
C ASP A 336 7.56 -8.85 -1.72
N SER A 337 7.92 -9.88 -0.93
CA SER A 337 8.72 -11.02 -1.37
C SER A 337 8.47 -12.26 -0.53
N ASN A 338 8.65 -13.43 -1.12
CA ASN A 338 8.60 -14.71 -0.42
C ASN A 338 9.60 -14.77 0.76
N GLU A 339 10.75 -14.13 0.62
CA GLU A 339 11.79 -14.07 1.65
C GLU A 339 11.31 -13.27 2.87
N GLN A 340 10.64 -12.16 2.65
CA GLN A 340 10.04 -11.36 3.72
C GLN A 340 8.95 -12.16 4.46
N MET A 341 8.09 -12.85 3.72
CA MET A 341 7.08 -13.74 4.28
C MET A 341 7.72 -14.84 5.11
N TYR A 342 8.73 -15.55 4.54
CA TYR A 342 9.46 -16.62 5.21
C TYR A 342 10.08 -16.16 6.54
N ILE A 343 10.73 -14.99 6.59
CA ILE A 343 11.34 -14.48 7.83
C ILE A 343 10.30 -14.34 8.94
N LYS A 344 9.11 -13.84 8.65
CA LYS A 344 8.04 -13.72 9.65
C LYS A 344 7.55 -15.09 10.13
N VAL A 345 7.33 -16.03 9.21
CA VAL A 345 6.90 -17.40 9.53
C VAL A 345 7.96 -18.11 10.37
N ALA A 346 9.23 -18.02 9.99
CA ALA A 346 10.35 -18.63 10.71
C ALA A 346 10.54 -18.03 12.12
N ASN A 347 10.20 -16.75 12.30
CA ASN A 347 10.20 -16.10 13.62
C ASN A 347 8.95 -16.44 14.46
N GLY A 348 8.07 -17.33 13.98
CA GLY A 348 6.92 -17.85 14.73
C GLY A 348 5.68 -16.98 14.62
N GLU A 349 5.61 -16.02 13.70
CA GLU A 349 4.37 -15.30 13.42
C GLU A 349 3.31 -16.29 12.89
N SER A 350 2.08 -16.17 13.41
CA SER A 350 0.99 -17.09 13.10
C SER A 350 0.03 -16.47 12.11
N TYR A 351 -0.19 -17.16 11.02
CA TYR A 351 -1.21 -16.89 10.00
C TYR A 351 -2.08 -18.12 9.82
N ASP A 352 -3.27 -17.98 9.26
CA ASP A 352 -4.15 -19.11 8.95
C ASP A 352 -3.94 -19.57 7.50
N ILE A 353 -3.66 -18.63 6.59
CA ILE A 353 -3.32 -18.91 5.20
C ILE A 353 -2.09 -18.07 4.79
N LEU A 354 -1.19 -18.68 4.02
CA LEU A 354 -0.15 -17.99 3.26
C LEU A 354 -0.37 -18.28 1.77
N VAL A 355 0.09 -17.36 0.89
CA VAL A 355 0.02 -17.54 -0.57
C VAL A 355 1.43 -17.38 -1.17
N PRO A 356 2.35 -18.31 -0.90
CA PRO A 356 3.71 -18.30 -1.46
C PRO A 356 3.77 -18.88 -2.88
N SER A 357 4.90 -18.61 -3.55
CA SER A 357 5.25 -19.25 -4.81
C SER A 357 5.84 -20.65 -4.61
N ASP A 358 5.83 -21.45 -5.65
CA ASP A 358 6.27 -22.83 -5.77
C ASP A 358 7.56 -23.19 -5.00
N TYR A 359 8.68 -22.54 -5.29
CA TYR A 359 9.97 -22.79 -4.65
C TYR A 359 9.94 -22.50 -3.12
N MET A 360 9.12 -21.55 -2.71
CA MET A 360 8.99 -21.23 -1.29
C MET A 360 8.08 -22.25 -0.58
N ILE A 361 7.05 -22.75 -1.28
CA ILE A 361 6.24 -23.88 -0.79
C ILE A 361 7.15 -25.08 -0.56
N GLN A 362 8.00 -25.44 -1.53
CA GLN A 362 8.97 -26.51 -1.42
C GLN A 362 9.86 -26.36 -0.17
N ARG A 363 10.38 -25.15 0.05
CA ARG A 363 11.18 -24.81 1.23
C ARG A 363 10.39 -24.99 2.53
N LEU A 364 9.18 -24.41 2.60
CA LEU A 364 8.35 -24.48 3.80
C LEU A 364 7.93 -25.90 4.15
N ILE A 365 7.70 -26.77 3.13
CA ILE A 365 7.45 -28.21 3.31
C ILE A 365 8.71 -28.87 3.89
N GLY A 366 9.86 -28.65 3.26
CA GLY A 366 11.14 -29.27 3.67
C GLY A 366 11.56 -28.90 5.09
N GLU A 367 11.31 -27.67 5.50
CA GLU A 367 11.60 -27.18 6.86
C GLU A 367 10.46 -27.46 7.86
N GLY A 368 9.34 -28.01 7.40
CA GLY A 368 8.24 -28.47 8.26
C GLY A 368 7.38 -27.35 8.84
N TYR A 369 7.22 -26.22 8.16
CA TYR A 369 6.37 -25.11 8.57
C TYR A 369 4.90 -25.29 8.18
N LEU A 370 4.58 -26.17 7.24
CA LEU A 370 3.22 -26.40 6.75
C LEU A 370 2.59 -27.65 7.37
N GLN A 371 1.26 -27.66 7.47
CA GLN A 371 0.49 -28.86 7.77
C GLN A 371 -0.02 -29.50 6.49
N LYS A 372 -0.12 -30.84 6.49
CA LYS A 372 -0.78 -31.54 5.39
C LYS A 372 -2.25 -31.18 5.33
N LEU A 373 -2.75 -30.99 4.13
CA LEU A 373 -4.15 -30.70 3.89
C LEU A 373 -5.00 -31.97 4.01
N ASP A 374 -6.16 -31.82 4.61
CA ASP A 374 -7.19 -32.86 4.64
C ASP A 374 -8.07 -32.70 3.38
N HIS A 375 -7.80 -33.53 2.37
CA HIS A 375 -8.52 -33.49 1.09
C HIS A 375 -10.02 -33.74 1.24
N SER A 376 -10.47 -34.37 2.32
CA SER A 376 -11.91 -34.55 2.57
C SER A 376 -12.67 -33.26 2.89
N LYS A 377 -11.94 -32.17 3.16
CA LYS A 377 -12.46 -30.81 3.42
C LYS A 377 -12.32 -29.87 2.23
N LEU A 378 -11.81 -30.37 1.10
CA LEU A 378 -11.48 -29.59 -0.08
C LEU A 378 -12.39 -30.00 -1.26
N ASP A 379 -13.36 -29.16 -1.58
CA ASP A 379 -14.29 -29.37 -2.69
C ASP A 379 -13.73 -28.85 -4.02
N CYS A 380 -12.58 -28.16 -3.98
CA CYS A 380 -11.99 -27.49 -5.12
C CYS A 380 -11.01 -28.33 -5.94
N LEU A 381 -10.52 -29.47 -5.42
CA LEU A 381 -9.47 -30.26 -6.07
C LEU A 381 -9.83 -30.76 -7.48
N ASP A 382 -11.07 -31.17 -7.68
CA ASP A 382 -11.55 -31.65 -8.98
C ASP A 382 -11.74 -30.52 -10.00
N LYS A 383 -11.81 -29.28 -9.53
CA LYS A 383 -12.03 -28.06 -10.36
C LYS A 383 -10.73 -27.47 -10.88
N LEU A 384 -9.57 -27.89 -10.34
CA LEU A 384 -8.27 -27.38 -10.75
C LEU A 384 -7.94 -27.82 -12.17
N ASP A 385 -7.23 -26.96 -12.92
CA ASP A 385 -6.64 -27.33 -14.20
C ASP A 385 -5.54 -28.39 -14.04
N ASP A 386 -5.41 -29.27 -15.03
CA ASP A 386 -4.41 -30.35 -14.97
C ASP A 386 -2.97 -29.82 -15.02
N GLY A 387 -2.75 -28.63 -15.57
CA GLY A 387 -1.45 -27.97 -15.63
C GLY A 387 -0.91 -27.52 -14.28
N VAL A 388 -1.74 -27.44 -13.25
CA VAL A 388 -1.35 -27.02 -11.89
C VAL A 388 -1.49 -28.13 -10.84
N LYS A 389 -1.96 -29.32 -11.24
CA LYS A 389 -2.04 -30.48 -10.35
C LYS A 389 -0.72 -31.23 -10.29
N ASN A 390 -0.41 -31.81 -9.13
CA ASN A 390 0.72 -32.72 -8.94
C ASN A 390 2.09 -32.13 -9.36
N LEU A 391 2.29 -30.84 -9.18
CA LEU A 391 3.55 -30.19 -9.53
C LEU A 391 4.70 -30.70 -8.65
N ALA A 392 5.93 -30.67 -9.14
CA ALA A 392 7.10 -31.26 -8.49
C ALA A 392 7.39 -30.73 -7.09
N TYR A 393 7.00 -29.49 -6.79
CA TYR A 393 7.19 -28.88 -5.47
C TYR A 393 6.23 -29.43 -4.39
N ASP A 394 5.05 -29.97 -4.80
CA ASP A 394 4.05 -30.55 -3.90
C ASP A 394 3.25 -31.68 -4.60
N PRO A 395 3.86 -32.86 -4.82
CA PRO A 395 3.20 -33.99 -5.46
C PRO A 395 1.93 -34.40 -4.71
N GLY A 396 0.83 -34.50 -5.44
CA GLY A 396 -0.49 -34.85 -4.89
C GLY A 396 -1.23 -33.71 -4.22
N ASN A 397 -0.72 -32.48 -4.29
CA ASN A 397 -1.29 -31.31 -3.61
C ASN A 397 -1.52 -31.57 -2.11
N GLU A 398 -0.53 -32.21 -1.46
CA GLU A 398 -0.63 -32.59 -0.05
C GLU A 398 -0.59 -31.40 0.92
N TYR A 399 0.00 -30.27 0.50
CA TYR A 399 0.23 -29.09 1.35
C TYR A 399 -0.32 -27.80 0.77
N SER A 400 -0.63 -27.77 -0.54
CA SER A 400 -0.97 -26.55 -1.24
C SER A 400 -2.15 -26.70 -2.19
N ILE A 401 -2.96 -25.65 -2.32
CA ILE A 401 -4.00 -25.52 -3.33
C ILE A 401 -3.61 -24.39 -4.27
N PRO A 402 -3.35 -24.66 -5.56
CA PRO A 402 -3.03 -23.64 -6.56
C PRO A 402 -4.06 -22.50 -6.57
N TYR A 403 -3.56 -21.28 -6.65
CA TYR A 403 -4.35 -20.05 -6.62
C TYR A 403 -4.30 -19.33 -7.96
N PHE A 404 -3.09 -18.93 -8.38
CA PHE A 404 -2.77 -18.42 -9.70
C PHE A 404 -1.55 -19.11 -10.28
N TRP A 405 -1.44 -19.10 -11.59
CA TRP A 405 -0.27 -19.63 -12.29
C TRP A 405 -0.01 -18.86 -13.58
N GLY A 406 1.14 -19.05 -14.17
CA GLY A 406 1.49 -18.36 -15.39
C GLY A 406 2.92 -18.58 -15.84
N THR A 407 3.37 -17.73 -16.74
CA THR A 407 4.71 -17.73 -17.31
C THR A 407 5.40 -16.39 -17.16
N VAL A 408 6.71 -16.34 -17.37
CA VAL A 408 7.47 -15.11 -17.54
C VAL A 408 7.90 -15.01 -19.00
N GLY A 409 7.54 -13.92 -19.66
CA GLY A 409 7.81 -13.78 -21.09
C GLY A 409 8.22 -12.37 -21.48
N ILE A 410 8.29 -12.14 -22.77
CA ILE A 410 8.66 -10.87 -23.37
C ILE A 410 7.39 -10.12 -23.76
N ILE A 411 7.10 -9.01 -23.07
CA ILE A 411 6.13 -8.00 -23.52
C ILE A 411 6.81 -7.11 -24.56
N TYR A 412 6.13 -6.81 -25.67
CA TYR A 412 6.72 -5.99 -26.72
C TYR A 412 5.68 -5.11 -27.42
N ASP A 413 6.11 -3.99 -27.93
CA ASP A 413 5.32 -3.09 -28.77
C ASP A 413 5.37 -3.55 -30.24
N LYS A 414 4.27 -4.06 -30.77
CA LYS A 414 4.13 -4.56 -32.15
C LYS A 414 4.45 -3.49 -33.20
N THR A 415 4.44 -2.21 -32.84
CA THR A 415 4.78 -1.12 -33.75
C THR A 415 6.29 -0.86 -33.82
N LYS A 416 7.07 -1.37 -32.86
CA LYS A 416 8.51 -1.17 -32.74
C LYS A 416 9.31 -2.46 -32.97
N VAL A 417 8.75 -3.61 -32.58
CA VAL A 417 9.43 -4.91 -32.59
C VAL A 417 8.72 -5.85 -33.56
N ASP A 418 9.48 -6.45 -34.51
CA ASP A 418 8.98 -7.47 -35.39
C ASP A 418 8.93 -8.83 -34.67
N ILE A 419 7.81 -9.54 -34.79
CA ILE A 419 7.65 -10.89 -34.23
C ILE A 419 8.68 -11.89 -34.79
N GLU A 420 9.15 -11.69 -36.01
CA GLU A 420 10.18 -12.55 -36.61
C GLU A 420 11.56 -12.34 -35.97
N ASP A 421 11.88 -11.13 -35.48
CA ASP A 421 13.09 -10.90 -34.69
C ASP A 421 13.00 -11.67 -33.36
N LEU A 422 11.83 -11.63 -32.69
CA LEU A 422 11.59 -12.39 -31.45
C LEU A 422 11.72 -13.90 -31.63
N LYS A 423 11.14 -14.44 -32.71
CA LYS A 423 11.23 -15.87 -33.04
C LYS A 423 12.66 -16.31 -33.32
N LYS A 424 13.44 -15.46 -33.98
CA LYS A 424 14.82 -15.77 -34.36
C LYS A 424 15.77 -15.68 -33.17
N GLU A 425 15.59 -14.70 -32.34
CA GLU A 425 16.59 -14.33 -31.31
C GLU A 425 16.18 -14.83 -29.90
N GLY A 426 14.89 -15.05 -29.66
CA GLY A 426 14.41 -15.40 -28.33
C GLY A 426 14.83 -14.36 -27.31
N TYR A 427 15.38 -14.79 -26.18
CA TYR A 427 15.89 -13.85 -25.16
C TYR A 427 17.15 -13.07 -25.59
N ASN A 428 17.86 -13.50 -26.65
CA ASN A 428 19.02 -12.73 -27.14
C ASN A 428 18.62 -11.39 -27.77
N ILE A 429 17.32 -11.15 -28.04
CA ILE A 429 16.81 -9.83 -28.46
C ILE A 429 17.14 -8.72 -27.45
N PHE A 430 17.34 -9.08 -26.17
CA PHE A 430 17.80 -8.14 -25.14
C PHE A 430 19.27 -7.68 -25.31
N LEU A 431 20.00 -8.26 -26.26
CA LEU A 431 21.34 -7.86 -26.68
C LEU A 431 21.38 -7.26 -28.10
N ASP A 432 20.23 -7.13 -28.79
CA ASP A 432 20.18 -6.50 -30.11
C ASP A 432 20.28 -4.98 -29.98
N GLU A 433 21.37 -4.42 -30.53
CA GLU A 433 21.65 -2.97 -30.51
C GLU A 433 20.52 -2.11 -31.09
N LYS A 434 19.65 -2.69 -31.92
CA LYS A 434 18.45 -2.02 -32.46
C LYS A 434 17.54 -1.48 -31.35
N TYR A 435 17.51 -2.12 -30.19
CA TYR A 435 16.66 -1.76 -29.05
C TYR A 435 17.42 -1.09 -27.89
N LYS A 436 18.63 -0.63 -28.13
CA LYS A 436 19.44 0.02 -27.08
C LYS A 436 18.71 1.21 -26.45
N GLY A 437 18.63 1.23 -25.12
CA GLY A 437 17.92 2.24 -24.34
C GLY A 437 16.38 2.10 -24.33
N ASP A 438 15.83 1.15 -25.10
CA ASP A 438 14.39 0.95 -25.26
C ASP A 438 13.90 -0.40 -24.65
N ILE A 439 14.54 -0.84 -23.56
CA ILE A 439 14.36 -2.14 -22.90
C ILE A 439 14.05 -1.97 -21.43
N TYR A 440 13.14 -2.79 -20.88
CA TYR A 440 12.95 -3.02 -19.46
C TYR A 440 13.50 -4.38 -19.03
N LEU A 441 14.31 -4.42 -17.97
CA LEU A 441 14.63 -5.64 -17.22
C LEU A 441 13.83 -5.68 -15.93
N TYR A 442 13.36 -6.87 -15.56
CA TYR A 442 12.63 -7.05 -14.31
C TYR A 442 13.59 -7.17 -13.12
N ASP A 443 13.38 -6.42 -12.03
CA ASP A 443 14.20 -6.49 -10.81
C ASP A 443 13.86 -7.75 -9.98
N SER A 444 14.05 -8.89 -10.58
CA SER A 444 14.02 -10.21 -9.95
C SER A 444 15.29 -10.96 -10.29
N GLU A 445 16.03 -11.36 -9.26
CA GLU A 445 17.27 -12.14 -9.44
C GLU A 445 17.03 -13.45 -10.17
N ARG A 446 15.92 -14.14 -9.86
CA ARG A 446 15.57 -15.43 -10.47
C ARG A 446 15.16 -15.28 -11.93
N ASP A 447 14.22 -14.38 -12.22
CA ASP A 447 13.67 -14.25 -13.56
C ASP A 447 14.67 -13.65 -14.53
N SER A 448 15.52 -12.72 -14.07
CA SER A 448 16.62 -12.18 -14.88
C SER A 448 17.69 -13.24 -15.17
N PHE A 449 18.05 -14.08 -14.18
CA PHE A 449 18.95 -15.22 -14.42
C PHE A 449 18.31 -16.32 -15.27
N MET A 450 17.00 -16.62 -15.07
CA MET A 450 16.24 -17.52 -15.95
C MET A 450 16.36 -17.07 -17.39
N MET A 451 16.10 -15.80 -17.68
CA MET A 451 16.19 -15.24 -19.03
C MET A 451 17.58 -15.46 -19.65
N ALA A 452 18.66 -15.18 -18.90
CA ALA A 452 20.02 -15.37 -19.37
C ALA A 452 20.41 -16.84 -19.57
N LEU A 453 20.02 -17.71 -18.62
CA LEU A 453 20.26 -19.15 -18.70
C LEU A 453 19.53 -19.74 -19.93
N LYS A 454 18.25 -19.39 -20.14
CA LYS A 454 17.48 -19.84 -21.30
C LYS A 454 18.00 -19.26 -22.63
N ALA A 455 18.55 -18.03 -22.64
CA ALA A 455 19.22 -17.47 -23.80
C ALA A 455 20.48 -18.28 -24.19
N LEU A 456 21.17 -18.86 -23.20
CA LEU A 456 22.36 -19.70 -23.37
C LEU A 456 22.03 -21.20 -23.59
N GLY A 457 20.75 -21.60 -23.48
CA GLY A 457 20.30 -22.98 -23.65
C GLY A 457 20.50 -23.86 -22.41
N TYR A 458 20.62 -23.26 -21.21
CA TYR A 458 20.77 -23.95 -19.94
C TYR A 458 19.42 -24.10 -19.22
N SER A 459 19.37 -25.05 -18.26
CA SER A 459 18.26 -25.12 -17.30
C SER A 459 18.30 -23.92 -16.36
N MET A 460 17.14 -23.34 -16.04
CA MET A 460 17.07 -22.27 -15.05
C MET A 460 17.33 -22.78 -13.62
N ASN A 461 17.26 -24.09 -13.39
CA ASN A 461 17.54 -24.75 -12.12
C ASN A 461 18.97 -25.32 -12.05
N THR A 462 19.86 -24.91 -12.95
CA THR A 462 21.25 -25.37 -12.94
C THR A 462 21.94 -25.04 -11.61
N THR A 463 22.71 -26.00 -11.10
CA THR A 463 23.62 -25.84 -9.96
C THR A 463 25.09 -25.73 -10.41
N ASN A 464 25.33 -25.71 -11.72
CA ASN A 464 26.67 -25.60 -12.30
C ASN A 464 27.16 -24.15 -12.24
N GLU A 465 28.11 -23.86 -11.37
CA GLU A 465 28.66 -22.52 -11.18
C GLU A 465 29.18 -21.88 -12.48
N LYS A 466 29.68 -22.69 -13.42
CA LYS A 466 30.15 -22.17 -14.71
C LYS A 466 28.99 -21.63 -15.57
N GLU A 467 27.87 -22.35 -15.62
CA GLU A 467 26.67 -21.91 -16.36
C GLU A 467 26.06 -20.66 -15.71
N ILE A 468 26.06 -20.61 -14.38
CA ILE A 468 25.61 -19.42 -13.62
C ILE A 468 26.53 -18.22 -13.91
N GLN A 469 27.85 -18.44 -14.00
CA GLN A 469 28.81 -17.38 -14.34
C GLN A 469 28.62 -16.89 -15.79
N GLU A 470 28.36 -17.79 -16.75
CA GLU A 470 28.08 -17.42 -18.14
C GLU A 470 26.78 -16.60 -18.25
N ALA A 471 25.76 -16.96 -17.47
CA ALA A 471 24.51 -16.19 -17.39
C ALA A 471 24.75 -14.78 -16.77
N TYR A 472 25.58 -14.69 -15.74
CA TYR A 472 26.01 -13.39 -15.19
C TYR A 472 26.73 -12.55 -16.22
N ASP A 473 27.67 -13.12 -16.97
CA ASP A 473 28.42 -12.40 -18.02
C ASP A 473 27.47 -11.91 -19.13
N TRP A 474 26.47 -12.71 -19.49
CA TRP A 474 25.40 -12.30 -20.43
C TRP A 474 24.58 -11.12 -19.89
N LEU A 475 24.14 -11.16 -18.61
CA LEU A 475 23.43 -10.06 -17.96
C LEU A 475 24.31 -8.80 -17.84
N LEU A 476 25.60 -8.98 -17.51
CA LEU A 476 26.55 -7.88 -17.43
C LEU A 476 26.74 -7.20 -18.80
N GLN A 477 26.86 -7.99 -19.87
CA GLN A 477 26.88 -7.47 -21.23
C GLN A 477 25.61 -6.66 -21.52
N CYS A 478 24.44 -7.21 -21.20
CA CYS A 478 23.14 -6.55 -21.44
C CYS A 478 23.11 -5.16 -20.76
N VAL A 479 23.43 -5.08 -19.46
CA VAL A 479 23.35 -3.78 -18.75
C VAL A 479 24.41 -2.79 -19.17
N GLN A 480 25.58 -3.25 -19.64
CA GLN A 480 26.68 -2.38 -20.08
C GLN A 480 26.51 -1.87 -21.51
N THR A 481 25.89 -2.66 -22.39
CA THR A 481 25.79 -2.32 -23.81
C THR A 481 24.42 -1.78 -24.21
N MET A 482 23.36 -2.29 -23.59
CA MET A 482 21.97 -2.01 -24.00
C MET A 482 21.30 -0.91 -23.18
N GLU A 483 21.88 -0.52 -22.05
CA GLU A 483 21.36 0.53 -21.15
C GLU A 483 19.88 0.30 -20.76
N PRO A 484 19.51 -0.92 -20.31
CA PRO A 484 18.13 -1.19 -19.92
C PRO A 484 17.74 -0.45 -18.65
N GLU A 485 16.46 -0.22 -18.47
CA GLU A 485 15.90 0.26 -17.22
C GLU A 485 15.44 -0.93 -16.38
N ILE A 486 16.00 -1.08 -15.16
CA ILE A 486 15.61 -2.15 -14.24
C ILE A 486 14.45 -1.64 -13.41
N VAL A 487 13.31 -2.35 -13.48
CA VAL A 487 12.03 -1.96 -12.89
C VAL A 487 11.35 -3.17 -12.26
N THR A 488 10.38 -2.92 -11.39
CA THR A 488 9.43 -3.92 -10.89
C THR A 488 8.05 -3.70 -11.54
N ASP A 489 7.03 -3.42 -10.75
CA ASP A 489 5.65 -3.23 -11.24
C ASP A 489 5.47 -1.98 -12.12
N GLU A 490 6.45 -1.05 -12.13
CA GLU A 490 6.43 0.10 -13.03
C GLU A 490 6.40 -0.28 -14.52
N ILE A 491 6.84 -1.50 -14.85
CA ILE A 491 6.78 -2.01 -16.23
C ILE A 491 5.34 -2.06 -16.75
N ILE A 492 4.36 -2.34 -15.89
CA ILE A 492 2.95 -2.49 -16.25
C ILE A 492 2.44 -1.20 -16.89
N ASP A 493 2.48 -0.09 -16.14
CA ASP A 493 2.01 1.21 -16.64
C ASP A 493 2.86 1.74 -17.80
N ASN A 494 4.17 1.51 -17.73
CA ASN A 494 5.09 2.00 -18.74
C ASN A 494 4.88 1.30 -20.09
N MET A 495 4.68 -0.02 -20.10
CA MET A 495 4.38 -0.76 -21.33
C MET A 495 2.97 -0.49 -21.83
N ALA A 496 1.97 -0.36 -20.96
CA ALA A 496 0.63 0.05 -21.37
C ALA A 496 0.63 1.41 -22.08
N GLN A 497 1.53 2.32 -21.72
CA GLN A 497 1.74 3.60 -22.39
C GLN A 497 2.67 3.55 -23.61
N GLY A 498 3.22 2.38 -23.96
CA GLY A 498 4.13 2.22 -25.11
C GLY A 498 5.47 2.95 -24.97
N ARG A 499 5.96 3.13 -23.73
CA ARG A 499 7.18 3.92 -23.47
C ARG A 499 8.44 3.28 -24.00
N LYS A 500 8.53 1.93 -23.99
CA LYS A 500 9.69 1.18 -24.52
C LYS A 500 9.26 0.10 -25.51
N ALA A 501 10.24 -0.48 -26.20
CA ALA A 501 10.01 -1.47 -27.24
C ALA A 501 9.69 -2.84 -26.65
N LEU A 502 10.44 -3.26 -25.61
CA LEU A 502 10.28 -4.60 -25.03
C LEU A 502 10.71 -4.66 -23.56
N GLY A 503 10.25 -5.70 -22.85
CA GLY A 503 10.63 -5.95 -21.49
C GLY A 503 10.29 -7.37 -21.03
N LEU A 504 10.91 -7.81 -19.95
CA LEU A 504 10.60 -9.07 -19.27
C LEU A 504 9.45 -8.83 -18.27
N ILE A 505 8.39 -9.65 -18.34
CA ILE A 505 7.17 -9.44 -17.54
C ILE A 505 6.47 -10.76 -17.19
N TYR A 506 5.73 -10.79 -16.08
CA TYR A 506 4.81 -11.88 -15.77
C TYR A 506 3.56 -11.88 -16.66
N SER A 507 3.05 -13.06 -16.99
CA SER A 507 1.94 -13.22 -17.94
C SER A 507 0.66 -12.52 -17.50
N GLY A 508 0.34 -12.49 -16.19
CA GLY A 508 -0.85 -11.79 -15.69
C GLY A 508 -0.75 -10.28 -15.85
N ASP A 509 0.44 -9.70 -15.60
CA ASP A 509 0.68 -8.28 -15.84
C ASP A 509 0.66 -7.97 -17.35
N ALA A 510 1.20 -8.88 -18.18
CA ALA A 510 1.10 -8.75 -19.64
C ALA A 510 -0.35 -8.81 -20.12
N THR A 511 -1.21 -9.64 -19.51
CA THR A 511 -2.65 -9.71 -19.81
C THR A 511 -3.30 -8.35 -19.58
N TYR A 512 -3.03 -7.72 -18.44
CA TYR A 512 -3.52 -6.37 -18.16
C TYR A 512 -3.00 -5.34 -19.18
N VAL A 513 -1.69 -5.34 -19.46
CA VAL A 513 -1.06 -4.41 -20.43
C VAL A 513 -1.68 -4.57 -21.83
N MET A 514 -1.91 -5.80 -22.28
CA MET A 514 -2.51 -6.09 -23.59
C MET A 514 -4.00 -5.71 -23.66
N ALA A 515 -4.73 -5.83 -22.54
CA ALA A 515 -6.12 -5.37 -22.45
C ALA A 515 -6.23 -3.83 -22.52
N GLU A 516 -5.26 -3.10 -21.96
CA GLU A 516 -5.21 -1.63 -22.00
C GLU A 516 -4.66 -1.08 -23.33
N ASN A 517 -3.79 -1.83 -24.03
CA ASN A 517 -3.12 -1.39 -25.26
C ASN A 517 -2.99 -2.52 -26.28
N GLU A 518 -3.81 -2.49 -27.33
CA GLU A 518 -3.84 -3.48 -28.41
C GLU A 518 -2.53 -3.60 -29.22
N ASN A 519 -1.67 -2.59 -29.16
CA ASN A 519 -0.35 -2.63 -29.79
C ASN A 519 0.66 -3.48 -29.03
N MET A 520 0.35 -3.88 -27.81
CA MET A 520 1.23 -4.77 -27.04
C MET A 520 1.04 -6.22 -27.44
N GLY A 521 2.11 -6.99 -27.38
CA GLY A 521 2.13 -8.43 -27.59
C GLY A 521 2.95 -9.13 -26.55
N TYR A 522 2.63 -10.40 -26.30
CA TYR A 522 3.37 -11.26 -25.38
C TYR A 522 3.97 -12.45 -26.13
N TYR A 523 5.26 -12.72 -25.89
CA TYR A 523 5.99 -13.76 -26.58
C TYR A 523 6.76 -14.66 -25.59
N LEU A 524 6.64 -15.96 -25.77
CA LEU A 524 7.38 -16.99 -25.03
C LEU A 524 8.41 -17.64 -25.94
N PRO A 525 9.72 -17.47 -25.68
CA PRO A 525 10.77 -18.10 -26.48
C PRO A 525 10.72 -19.64 -26.44
N GLU A 526 11.10 -20.27 -27.54
CA GLU A 526 11.15 -21.74 -27.66
C GLU A 526 12.24 -22.38 -26.75
N SER A 527 13.23 -21.58 -26.35
CA SER A 527 14.25 -22.01 -25.39
C SER A 527 13.71 -22.29 -23.98
N GLY A 528 12.44 -21.97 -23.74
CA GLY A 528 11.74 -22.19 -22.49
C GLY A 528 11.68 -20.96 -21.58
N THR A 529 10.88 -21.08 -20.54
CA THR A 529 10.65 -20.02 -19.56
C THR A 529 10.35 -20.61 -18.16
N ASN A 530 10.18 -19.70 -17.19
CA ASN A 530 9.62 -20.02 -15.89
C ASN A 530 8.11 -20.21 -15.99
N LEU A 531 7.64 -21.42 -15.64
CA LEU A 531 6.24 -21.72 -15.37
C LEU A 531 6.05 -21.66 -13.85
N TRP A 532 5.47 -20.59 -13.36
CA TRP A 532 5.30 -20.36 -11.92
C TRP A 532 3.89 -20.69 -11.44
N SER A 533 3.77 -21.07 -10.18
CA SER A 533 2.50 -21.30 -9.51
C SER A 533 2.55 -20.76 -8.08
N ASP A 534 1.59 -19.91 -7.75
CA ASP A 534 1.34 -19.47 -6.39
C ASP A 534 0.17 -20.27 -5.80
N ALA A 535 0.30 -20.69 -4.55
CA ALA A 535 -0.72 -21.53 -3.95
C ALA A 535 -1.03 -21.15 -2.50
N MET A 536 -2.27 -21.41 -2.10
CA MET A 536 -2.71 -21.26 -0.72
C MET A 536 -2.23 -22.44 0.11
N VAL A 537 -1.56 -22.15 1.23
CA VAL A 537 -1.04 -23.14 2.19
C VAL A 537 -1.46 -22.81 3.61
N ILE A 538 -1.61 -23.81 4.45
CA ILE A 538 -1.98 -23.64 5.87
C ILE A 538 -0.73 -23.90 6.74
N PRO A 539 -0.22 -22.90 7.49
CA PRO A 539 0.90 -23.07 8.40
C PRO A 539 0.57 -24.01 9.57
N LYS A 540 1.57 -24.69 10.13
CA LYS A 540 1.40 -25.56 11.31
C LYS A 540 0.83 -24.84 12.54
N ASN A 541 1.14 -23.56 12.69
CA ASN A 541 0.70 -22.73 13.80
C ASN A 541 -0.57 -21.93 13.52
N ALA A 542 -1.33 -22.28 12.46
CA ALA A 542 -2.62 -21.69 12.15
C ALA A 542 -3.59 -21.85 13.33
N LYS A 543 -4.31 -20.78 13.66
CA LYS A 543 -5.23 -20.76 14.79
C LYS A 543 -6.65 -21.20 14.40
N ASN A 544 -7.04 -20.95 13.15
CA ASN A 544 -8.37 -21.20 12.64
C ASN A 544 -8.34 -22.05 11.35
N PRO A 545 -7.83 -23.30 11.40
CA PRO A 545 -7.66 -24.15 10.21
C PRO A 545 -9.01 -24.45 9.51
N GLU A 546 -10.11 -24.63 10.25
CA GLU A 546 -11.44 -24.87 9.65
C GLU A 546 -11.91 -23.66 8.83
N LEU A 547 -11.66 -22.46 9.33
CA LEU A 547 -11.98 -21.24 8.61
C LEU A 547 -11.05 -21.05 7.39
N ALA A 548 -9.79 -21.51 7.49
CA ALA A 548 -8.86 -21.52 6.36
C ALA A 548 -9.36 -22.45 5.24
N TYR A 549 -9.81 -23.68 5.55
CA TYR A 549 -10.44 -24.58 4.56
C TYR A 549 -11.66 -23.96 3.90
N ALA A 550 -12.53 -23.29 4.68
CA ALA A 550 -13.71 -22.62 4.14
C ALA A 550 -13.31 -21.52 3.15
N PHE A 551 -12.28 -20.73 3.46
CA PHE A 551 -11.80 -19.70 2.55
C PHE A 551 -11.13 -20.28 1.30
N ILE A 552 -10.31 -21.32 1.44
CA ILE A 552 -9.67 -22.00 0.30
C ILE A 552 -10.72 -22.52 -0.68
N ASN A 553 -11.76 -23.22 -0.20
CA ASN A 553 -12.86 -23.66 -1.04
C ASN A 553 -13.58 -22.50 -1.72
N TYR A 554 -13.91 -21.45 -0.96
CA TYR A 554 -14.60 -20.26 -1.48
C TYR A 554 -13.78 -19.55 -2.56
N ALA A 555 -12.48 -19.34 -2.32
CA ALA A 555 -11.59 -18.64 -3.25
C ALA A 555 -11.29 -19.46 -4.52
N SER A 556 -11.39 -20.79 -4.43
CA SER A 556 -11.15 -21.72 -5.54
C SER A 556 -12.42 -22.18 -6.24
N ASP A 557 -13.61 -21.86 -5.72
CA ASP A 557 -14.88 -22.09 -6.41
C ASP A 557 -15.06 -21.10 -7.58
N TYR A 558 -16.00 -21.36 -8.47
CA TYR A 558 -16.21 -20.59 -9.70
C TYR A 558 -16.33 -19.09 -9.41
N ASP A 559 -17.26 -18.67 -8.54
CA ASP A 559 -17.51 -17.25 -8.28
C ASP A 559 -16.29 -16.53 -7.68
N GLY A 560 -15.63 -17.16 -6.68
CA GLY A 560 -14.43 -16.59 -6.05
C GLY A 560 -13.22 -16.55 -6.99
N ALA A 561 -13.00 -17.63 -7.75
CA ALA A 561 -11.92 -17.72 -8.73
C ALA A 561 -12.14 -16.76 -9.91
N TYR A 562 -13.40 -16.58 -10.35
CA TYR A 562 -13.75 -15.64 -11.40
C TYR A 562 -13.52 -14.19 -10.97
N ASP A 563 -14.02 -13.78 -9.77
CA ASP A 563 -13.78 -12.44 -9.22
C ASP A 563 -12.27 -12.16 -9.08
N ASN A 564 -11.51 -13.14 -8.62
CA ASN A 564 -10.06 -13.02 -8.52
C ASN A 564 -9.39 -12.83 -9.89
N SER A 565 -9.61 -13.75 -10.82
CA SER A 565 -8.88 -13.80 -12.09
C SER A 565 -9.27 -12.66 -13.04
N SER A 566 -10.57 -12.35 -13.14
CA SER A 566 -11.06 -11.27 -14.01
C SER A 566 -10.58 -9.89 -13.52
N TYR A 567 -10.44 -9.72 -12.19
CA TYR A 567 -9.97 -8.46 -11.62
C TYR A 567 -8.46 -8.28 -11.74
N ILE A 568 -7.68 -9.33 -11.43
CA ILE A 568 -6.21 -9.28 -11.37
C ILE A 568 -5.56 -9.48 -12.75
N GLY A 569 -6.16 -10.29 -13.63
CA GLY A 569 -5.61 -10.64 -14.94
C GLY A 569 -4.69 -11.86 -14.92
N TYR A 570 -4.47 -12.50 -13.76
CA TYR A 570 -3.69 -13.73 -13.67
C TYR A 570 -4.55 -14.96 -13.96
N THR A 571 -3.93 -15.97 -14.57
CA THR A 571 -4.61 -17.20 -14.96
C THR A 571 -5.14 -17.94 -13.74
N SER A 572 -6.43 -18.24 -13.75
CA SER A 572 -7.09 -19.01 -12.71
C SER A 572 -6.56 -20.43 -12.63
N ALA A 573 -6.36 -20.94 -11.43
CA ALA A 573 -6.15 -22.37 -11.23
C ALA A 573 -7.44 -23.19 -11.42
N ASN A 574 -8.62 -22.56 -11.35
CA ASN A 574 -9.89 -23.19 -11.67
C ASN A 574 -10.07 -23.27 -13.19
N LYS A 575 -10.19 -24.50 -13.70
CA LYS A 575 -10.25 -24.76 -15.14
C LYS A 575 -11.43 -24.09 -15.84
N GLU A 576 -12.62 -24.18 -15.24
CA GLU A 576 -13.85 -23.62 -15.81
C GLU A 576 -13.74 -22.09 -15.96
N VAL A 577 -13.20 -21.42 -14.94
CA VAL A 577 -12.95 -19.97 -14.96
C VAL A 577 -11.90 -19.59 -16.01
N MET A 578 -10.81 -20.36 -16.09
CA MET A 578 -9.78 -20.12 -17.12
C MET A 578 -10.38 -20.24 -18.53
N ASP A 579 -11.16 -21.30 -18.77
CA ASP A 579 -11.80 -21.54 -20.06
C ASP A 579 -12.83 -20.45 -20.41
N ASP A 580 -13.62 -19.96 -19.44
CA ASP A 580 -14.61 -18.91 -19.64
C ASP A 580 -13.97 -17.55 -19.92
N LEU A 581 -12.97 -17.15 -19.12
CA LEU A 581 -12.31 -15.85 -19.30
C LEU A 581 -11.50 -15.77 -20.61
N SER A 582 -10.94 -16.88 -21.08
CA SER A 582 -10.19 -16.94 -22.35
C SER A 582 -11.05 -17.29 -23.55
N GLY A 583 -12.26 -17.80 -23.33
CA GLY A 583 -13.21 -18.23 -24.35
C GLY A 583 -13.86 -17.08 -25.11
N VAL A 584 -14.72 -17.44 -26.08
CA VAL A 584 -15.46 -16.46 -26.89
C VAL A 584 -16.38 -15.61 -26.02
N GLY A 585 -16.16 -14.30 -26.01
CA GLY A 585 -16.91 -13.34 -25.19
C GLY A 585 -16.37 -13.18 -23.77
N GLY A 586 -15.30 -13.88 -23.39
CA GLY A 586 -14.60 -13.70 -22.12
C GLY A 586 -13.74 -12.43 -22.08
N ASP A 587 -13.43 -11.94 -20.89
CA ASP A 587 -12.69 -10.70 -20.67
C ASP A 587 -11.27 -10.71 -21.29
N PHE A 588 -10.69 -11.90 -21.48
CA PHE A 588 -9.34 -12.11 -22.00
C PHE A 588 -9.33 -12.87 -23.33
N GLU A 589 -10.45 -12.84 -24.10
CA GLU A 589 -10.52 -13.43 -25.43
C GLU A 589 -9.38 -12.92 -26.33
N GLY A 590 -8.59 -13.83 -26.88
CA GLY A 590 -7.49 -13.52 -27.79
C GLY A 590 -6.22 -12.96 -27.14
N ILE A 591 -6.17 -12.84 -25.81
CA ILE A 591 -4.97 -12.44 -25.06
C ILE A 591 -4.16 -13.69 -24.73
N ASN A 592 -3.12 -13.94 -25.52
CA ASN A 592 -2.28 -15.14 -25.38
C ASN A 592 -1.46 -15.19 -24.08
N ALA A 593 -1.28 -14.07 -23.40
CA ALA A 593 -0.61 -14.01 -22.10
C ALA A 593 -1.44 -14.69 -20.98
N TYR A 594 -2.77 -14.73 -21.13
CA TYR A 594 -3.65 -15.29 -20.11
C TYR A 594 -3.60 -16.83 -20.05
N ILE A 595 -3.31 -17.50 -21.16
CA ILE A 595 -3.25 -18.96 -21.20
C ILE A 595 -1.79 -19.41 -21.15
N PRO A 596 -1.31 -20.03 -20.06
CA PRO A 596 0.04 -20.54 -19.99
C PRO A 596 0.28 -21.64 -21.02
N ARG A 597 1.46 -21.62 -21.65
CA ARG A 597 1.91 -22.66 -22.55
C ARG A 597 2.21 -23.94 -21.77
N SER A 598 1.70 -25.07 -22.19
CA SER A 598 1.87 -26.38 -21.51
C SER A 598 2.58 -27.44 -22.34
N ASP A 599 2.94 -27.13 -23.59
CA ASP A 599 3.46 -28.08 -24.58
C ASP A 599 4.98 -27.97 -24.84
N ASN A 600 5.67 -27.02 -24.22
CA ASN A 600 7.11 -26.86 -24.39
C ASN A 600 7.88 -27.52 -23.24
N GLN A 601 8.66 -28.55 -23.58
CA GLN A 601 9.49 -29.31 -22.63
C GLN A 601 10.64 -28.51 -22.01
N ASN A 602 10.93 -27.32 -22.55
CA ASN A 602 11.97 -26.44 -22.03
C ASN A 602 11.44 -25.45 -20.96
N ASP A 603 10.12 -25.41 -20.76
CA ASP A 603 9.54 -24.65 -19.66
C ASP A 603 9.76 -25.38 -18.35
N GLU A 604 10.16 -24.66 -17.32
CA GLU A 604 10.54 -25.24 -16.02
C GLU A 604 9.86 -24.49 -14.89
N ILE A 605 9.71 -25.16 -13.74
CA ILE A 605 9.31 -24.57 -12.47
C ILE A 605 10.57 -24.37 -11.65
N PHE A 606 10.68 -23.27 -10.89
CA PHE A 606 11.82 -23.05 -10.00
C PHE A 606 11.89 -24.10 -8.90
N GLU A 607 13.09 -24.65 -8.71
CA GLU A 607 13.43 -25.52 -7.58
C GLU A 607 14.23 -24.73 -6.54
N TYR A 608 13.94 -24.97 -5.27
CA TYR A 608 14.66 -24.31 -4.19
C TYR A 608 16.04 -24.94 -3.99
N ASN A 609 17.09 -24.14 -4.15
CA ASN A 609 18.46 -24.49 -3.81
C ASN A 609 19.14 -23.31 -3.11
N GLU A 610 19.50 -23.48 -1.84
CA GLU A 610 20.03 -22.39 -1.01
C GLU A 610 21.40 -21.89 -1.48
N ASP A 611 22.28 -22.80 -1.93
CA ASP A 611 23.64 -22.43 -2.36
C ASP A 611 23.59 -21.68 -3.70
N THR A 612 22.83 -22.18 -4.66
CA THR A 612 22.59 -21.50 -5.93
C THR A 612 21.95 -20.11 -5.71
N LYS A 613 20.97 -20.03 -4.80
CA LYS A 613 20.34 -18.74 -4.46
C LYS A 613 21.34 -17.71 -3.95
N LYS A 614 22.25 -18.10 -3.04
CA LYS A 614 23.29 -17.18 -2.52
C LYS A 614 24.20 -16.66 -3.62
N ILE A 615 24.62 -17.54 -4.53
CA ILE A 615 25.45 -17.17 -5.67
C ILE A 615 24.73 -16.17 -6.58
N ILE A 616 23.51 -16.50 -6.98
CA ILE A 616 22.69 -15.66 -7.88
C ILE A 616 22.40 -14.28 -7.24
N SER A 617 22.06 -14.23 -5.95
CA SER A 617 21.81 -12.96 -5.24
C SER A 617 23.03 -12.04 -5.21
N ASP A 618 24.24 -12.59 -4.97
CA ASP A 618 25.47 -11.80 -5.00
C ASP A 618 25.75 -11.27 -6.43
N LEU A 619 25.64 -12.14 -7.42
CA LEU A 619 25.87 -11.79 -8.82
C LEU A 619 24.85 -10.77 -9.33
N TRP A 620 23.55 -10.91 -9.00
CA TRP A 620 22.51 -9.94 -9.34
C TRP A 620 22.79 -8.56 -8.75
N SER A 621 23.23 -8.52 -7.49
CA SER A 621 23.64 -7.26 -6.86
C SER A 621 24.76 -6.57 -7.64
N ARG A 622 25.72 -7.32 -8.18
CA ARG A 622 26.82 -6.78 -9.03
C ARG A 622 26.30 -6.31 -10.39
N VAL A 623 25.31 -7.01 -11.00
CA VAL A 623 24.66 -6.56 -12.24
C VAL A 623 23.99 -5.20 -12.02
N LYS A 624 23.23 -5.03 -10.91
CA LYS A 624 22.59 -3.75 -10.57
C LYS A 624 23.60 -2.60 -10.36
N ILE A 625 24.72 -2.89 -9.70
CA ILE A 625 25.80 -1.90 -9.55
C ILE A 625 26.38 -1.51 -10.92
N ALA A 626 26.61 -2.49 -11.81
CA ALA A 626 27.12 -2.23 -13.15
C ALA A 626 26.12 -1.39 -13.98
N ALA A 627 24.83 -1.69 -13.91
CA ALA A 627 23.76 -0.91 -14.55
C ALA A 627 23.71 0.55 -14.06
N SER A 628 23.93 0.77 -12.75
CA SER A 628 23.97 2.13 -12.18
C SER A 628 25.20 2.92 -12.62
N ASN A 629 26.31 2.25 -12.91
CA ASN A 629 27.56 2.89 -13.36
C ASN A 629 27.59 3.13 -14.88
N ALA A 630 26.76 2.44 -15.65
CA ALA A 630 26.67 2.60 -17.10
C ALA A 630 25.81 3.83 -17.53
N LYS A 631 24.98 4.33 -16.62
CA LYS A 631 24.21 5.59 -16.78
C LYS A 631 25.05 6.80 -16.42
#